data_eedd7cbce9f96e5e8ed323b6738c73a1
#
_entry.id   eedd7cbce9f96e5e8ed323b6738c73a1
#
_cell.length_a   1.000
_cell.length_b   1.000
_cell.length_c   1.000
_cell.angle_alpha   90.00
_cell.angle_beta   90.00
_cell.angle_gamma   90.00
#
_symmetry.space_group_name_H-M   'P 1'
#
loop_
_entity.id
_entity.type
_entity.pdbx_description
1 polymer ?
#
loop_
_entity_poly.entity_id
_entity_poly.type
_entity_poly.pdbx_seq_one_letter_code
_entity_poly.pdbx_strand_id
1 'polypeptide(L)'
;TENGRATHYADEFEFDHAALHAPFRPDAYAAAIEEAAKQGYSVILVDSMSHEWDGDGGMLDFQEEEFRRLGGRDAVKMTSWIKPKMAHRKFVTRLLQVPAHVVLCFRASEKVEMVRDPADGKMKVVPKRTLTGLDGWVPITEKNLPYELTISLLLTPDAPGVPKPIKLQEQHRPFLPLDKPISEETGEALAKWAAGGTDAPQPANGRRRSPAPKLTSELLELAAAMGKRD
;
A
#
# COMPACT_ATOMS: atom_id res chain seq x y z
N THR A 1 -1.69 -9.67 -5.37
CA THR A 1 -0.89 -8.90 -6.34
C THR A 1 -1.63 -8.75 -7.65
N GLU A 2 -1.34 -7.70 -8.39
CA GLU A 2 -1.78 -7.62 -9.78
C GLU A 2 -0.83 -8.40 -10.70
N ASN A 3 -1.38 -8.96 -11.78
CA ASN A 3 -0.61 -9.60 -12.87
C ASN A 3 0.41 -10.67 -12.43
N GLY A 4 0.23 -11.29 -11.27
CA GLY A 4 1.07 -12.40 -10.82
C GLY A 4 2.53 -12.05 -10.53
N ARG A 5 2.89 -10.78 -10.33
CA ARG A 5 4.30 -10.36 -10.11
C ARG A 5 4.97 -11.06 -8.95
N ALA A 6 4.25 -11.33 -7.87
CA ALA A 6 4.83 -12.01 -6.72
C ALA A 6 5.30 -13.45 -7.03
N THR A 7 4.78 -14.09 -8.08
CA THR A 7 5.16 -15.46 -8.42
C THR A 7 6.62 -15.60 -8.86
N HIS A 8 7.31 -14.51 -9.22
CA HIS A 8 8.75 -14.51 -9.47
C HIS A 8 9.59 -14.88 -8.24
N TYR A 9 9.03 -14.74 -7.04
CA TYR A 9 9.72 -15.05 -5.78
C TYR A 9 9.36 -16.44 -5.24
N ALA A 10 8.53 -17.21 -5.95
CA ALA A 10 8.05 -18.51 -5.48
C ALA A 10 9.13 -19.59 -5.35
N ASP A 11 10.24 -19.42 -6.05
CA ASP A 11 11.39 -20.34 -5.95
C ASP A 11 12.26 -20.06 -4.71
N GLU A 12 12.15 -18.85 -4.12
CA GLU A 12 12.95 -18.43 -2.98
C GLU A 12 12.16 -18.42 -1.67
N PHE A 13 10.85 -18.14 -1.74
CA PHE A 13 9.99 -17.97 -0.57
C PHE A 13 8.71 -18.82 -0.69
N GLU A 14 8.30 -19.38 0.43
CA GLU A 14 7.02 -20.09 0.53
C GLU A 14 5.91 -19.11 0.94
N PHE A 15 4.95 -18.85 0.06
CA PHE A 15 3.79 -17.99 0.31
C PHE A 15 2.59 -18.39 -0.55
N ASP A 16 1.41 -18.05 -0.09
CA ASP A 16 0.19 -18.16 -0.88
C ASP A 16 -0.04 -16.87 -1.70
N HIS A 17 -0.50 -17.02 -2.92
CA HIS A 17 -0.71 -15.92 -3.85
C HIS A 17 -2.19 -15.80 -4.26
N ALA A 18 -2.73 -14.58 -4.17
CA ALA A 18 -4.01 -14.22 -4.72
C ALA A 18 -3.85 -13.06 -5.72
N ALA A 19 -4.40 -13.23 -6.92
CA ALA A 19 -4.45 -12.16 -7.91
C ALA A 19 -5.65 -11.24 -7.63
N LEU A 20 -5.42 -9.94 -7.60
CA LEU A 20 -6.47 -8.93 -7.59
C LEU A 20 -6.62 -8.37 -9.01
N HIS A 21 -7.85 -8.32 -9.50
CA HIS A 21 -8.18 -7.84 -10.84
C HIS A 21 -9.02 -6.56 -10.77
N ALA A 22 -9.00 -5.80 -11.87
CA ALA A 22 -9.85 -4.63 -12.01
C ALA A 22 -11.36 -5.00 -11.87
N PRO A 23 -12.18 -4.08 -11.35
CA PRO A 23 -11.86 -2.71 -10.98
C PRO A 23 -11.14 -2.61 -9.61
N PHE A 24 -10.07 -1.81 -9.57
CA PHE A 24 -9.24 -1.66 -8.37
C PHE A 24 -9.85 -0.69 -7.35
N ARG A 25 -11.08 -0.95 -6.94
CA ARG A 25 -11.80 -0.13 -5.95
C ARG A 25 -11.22 -0.29 -4.54
N PRO A 26 -11.27 0.74 -3.70
CA PRO A 26 -10.85 0.66 -2.29
C PRO A 26 -11.51 -0.49 -1.52
N ASP A 27 -12.80 -0.73 -1.76
CA ASP A 27 -13.55 -1.81 -1.10
C ASP A 27 -13.07 -3.22 -1.50
N ALA A 28 -12.59 -3.41 -2.72
CA ALA A 28 -12.04 -4.69 -3.16
C ALA A 28 -10.74 -5.02 -2.44
N TYR A 29 -9.85 -4.04 -2.26
CA TYR A 29 -8.63 -4.21 -1.45
C TYR A 29 -8.96 -4.52 0.00
N ALA A 30 -9.89 -3.77 0.61
CA ALA A 30 -10.29 -4.02 1.98
C ALA A 30 -10.84 -5.43 2.17
N ALA A 31 -11.72 -5.88 1.27
CA ALA A 31 -12.30 -7.22 1.33
C ALA A 31 -11.25 -8.32 1.17
N ALA A 32 -10.29 -8.17 0.25
CA ALA A 32 -9.23 -9.13 0.04
C ALA A 32 -8.32 -9.26 1.27
N ILE A 33 -7.93 -8.13 1.89
CA ILE A 33 -7.09 -8.10 3.08
C ILE A 33 -7.84 -8.71 4.29
N GLU A 34 -9.09 -8.35 4.50
CA GLU A 34 -9.91 -8.89 5.58
C GLU A 34 -10.13 -10.40 5.44
N GLU A 35 -10.36 -10.87 4.21
CA GLU A 35 -10.55 -12.29 3.97
C GLU A 35 -9.26 -13.08 4.23
N ALA A 36 -8.10 -12.57 3.79
CA ALA A 36 -6.82 -13.18 4.12
C ALA A 36 -6.61 -13.27 5.64
N ALA A 37 -6.92 -12.21 6.38
CA ALA A 37 -6.83 -12.22 7.84
C ALA A 37 -7.77 -13.25 8.49
N LYS A 38 -9.03 -13.39 8.01
CA LYS A 38 -9.98 -14.41 8.48
C LYS A 38 -9.49 -15.83 8.23
N GLN A 39 -8.76 -16.04 7.14
CA GLN A 39 -8.14 -17.34 6.85
C GLN A 39 -6.90 -17.62 7.70
N GLY A 40 -6.51 -16.69 8.57
CA GLY A 40 -5.43 -16.87 9.55
C GLY A 40 -4.05 -16.47 9.07
N TYR A 41 -3.95 -15.70 7.97
CA TYR A 41 -2.68 -15.11 7.56
C TYR A 41 -2.27 -14.01 8.53
N SER A 42 -1.13 -14.20 9.17
CA SER A 42 -0.56 -13.21 10.12
C SER A 42 0.22 -12.09 9.43
N VAL A 43 0.66 -12.31 8.20
CA VAL A 43 1.33 -11.32 7.36
C VAL A 43 0.66 -11.30 6.00
N ILE A 44 0.26 -10.12 5.54
CA ILE A 44 -0.41 -9.90 4.26
C ILE A 44 0.37 -8.83 3.51
N LEU A 45 0.89 -9.17 2.34
CA LEU A 45 1.63 -8.25 1.48
C LEU A 45 0.78 -7.89 0.25
N VAL A 46 0.62 -6.60 -0.01
CA VAL A 46 -0.13 -6.07 -1.15
C VAL A 46 0.84 -5.39 -2.12
N ASP A 47 1.05 -5.99 -3.28
CA ASP A 47 1.90 -5.46 -4.35
C ASP A 47 1.14 -5.45 -5.70
N SER A 48 0.72 -4.27 -6.19
CA SER A 48 0.95 -2.97 -5.56
C SER A 48 -0.38 -2.33 -5.17
N MET A 49 -0.33 -1.55 -4.09
CA MET A 49 -1.46 -0.76 -3.63
C MET A 49 -1.72 0.47 -4.51
N SER A 50 -0.79 0.85 -5.37
CA SER A 50 -0.92 2.03 -6.23
C SER A 50 -2.07 1.94 -7.24
N HIS A 51 -2.50 0.73 -7.59
CA HIS A 51 -3.65 0.56 -8.50
C HIS A 51 -4.98 0.95 -7.86
N GLU A 52 -5.07 0.98 -6.54
CA GLU A 52 -6.23 1.57 -5.85
C GLU A 52 -6.39 3.05 -6.23
N TRP A 53 -5.27 3.74 -6.49
CA TRP A 53 -5.28 5.15 -6.86
C TRP A 53 -5.43 5.35 -8.37
N ASP A 54 -4.49 4.81 -9.18
CA ASP A 54 -4.35 5.08 -10.61
C ASP A 54 -4.59 3.87 -11.54
N GLY A 55 -5.00 2.72 -10.99
CA GLY A 55 -5.36 1.55 -11.78
C GLY A 55 -6.78 1.64 -12.37
N ASP A 56 -7.08 0.71 -13.26
CA ASP A 56 -8.38 0.60 -13.91
C ASP A 56 -9.51 0.43 -12.88
N GLY A 57 -10.47 1.33 -12.89
CA GLY A 57 -11.53 1.43 -11.89
C GLY A 57 -11.08 1.93 -10.51
N GLY A 58 -9.84 2.38 -10.34
CA GLY A 58 -9.31 2.95 -9.11
C GLY A 58 -9.92 4.32 -8.76
N MET A 59 -9.28 5.02 -7.83
CA MET A 59 -9.79 6.28 -7.30
C MET A 59 -9.94 7.38 -8.35
N LEU A 60 -9.01 7.46 -9.31
CA LEU A 60 -9.08 8.46 -10.38
C LEU A 60 -10.25 8.19 -11.33
N ASP A 61 -10.43 6.94 -11.73
CA ASP A 61 -11.55 6.54 -12.57
C ASP A 61 -12.89 6.71 -11.84
N PHE A 62 -12.93 6.39 -10.56
CA PHE A 62 -14.13 6.60 -9.73
C PHE A 62 -14.50 8.10 -9.66
N GLN A 63 -13.52 8.97 -9.53
CA GLN A 63 -13.77 10.41 -9.56
C GLN A 63 -14.30 10.86 -10.92
N GLU A 64 -13.75 10.34 -12.01
CA GLU A 64 -14.20 10.68 -13.37
C GLU A 64 -15.63 10.17 -13.65
N GLU A 65 -15.99 8.97 -13.16
CA GLU A 65 -17.36 8.44 -13.23
C GLU A 65 -18.34 9.34 -12.47
N GLU A 66 -17.99 9.74 -11.24
CA GLU A 66 -18.82 10.65 -10.45
C GLU A 66 -18.91 12.05 -11.10
N PHE A 67 -17.83 12.53 -11.71
CA PHE A 67 -17.84 13.80 -12.44
C PHE A 67 -18.84 13.75 -13.61
N ARG A 68 -18.80 12.70 -14.42
CA ARG A 68 -19.75 12.50 -15.53
C ARG A 68 -21.19 12.35 -15.02
N ARG A 69 -21.38 11.57 -13.95
CA ARG A 69 -22.69 11.37 -13.32
C ARG A 69 -23.31 12.68 -12.82
N LEU A 70 -22.49 13.62 -12.35
CA LEU A 70 -22.91 14.93 -11.89
C LEU A 70 -23.09 15.97 -13.02
N GLY A 71 -22.93 15.55 -14.27
CA GLY A 71 -23.16 16.39 -15.47
C GLY A 71 -21.91 16.98 -16.10
N GLY A 72 -20.69 16.61 -15.64
CA GLY A 72 -19.41 16.90 -16.30
C GLY A 72 -19.03 18.39 -16.41
N ARG A 73 -19.56 19.25 -15.53
CA ARG A 73 -19.28 20.70 -15.54
C ARG A 73 -18.20 21.02 -14.50
N ASP A 74 -17.36 22.00 -14.76
CA ASP A 74 -16.31 22.44 -13.83
C ASP A 74 -16.81 22.73 -12.41
N ALA A 75 -18.03 23.26 -12.29
CA ALA A 75 -18.67 23.54 -11.00
C ALA A 75 -18.82 22.30 -10.10
N VAL A 76 -18.92 21.09 -10.66
CA VAL A 76 -19.07 19.84 -9.89
C VAL A 76 -17.76 19.06 -9.71
N LYS A 77 -16.66 19.55 -10.26
CA LYS A 77 -15.35 18.87 -10.21
C LYS A 77 -14.89 18.58 -8.78
N MET A 78 -15.06 19.51 -7.86
CA MET A 78 -14.71 19.28 -6.45
C MET A 78 -15.67 18.33 -5.77
N THR A 79 -16.96 18.42 -6.10
CA THR A 79 -18.02 17.55 -5.54
C THR A 79 -17.85 16.08 -5.97
N SER A 80 -17.35 15.84 -7.19
CA SER A 80 -17.13 14.48 -7.70
C SER A 80 -16.09 13.68 -6.90
N TRP A 81 -15.24 14.35 -6.10
CA TRP A 81 -14.31 13.69 -5.19
C TRP A 81 -14.91 13.18 -3.89
N ILE A 82 -16.15 13.58 -3.55
CA ILE A 82 -16.74 13.25 -2.24
C ILE A 82 -16.84 11.74 -2.05
N LYS A 83 -17.50 11.03 -2.99
CA LYS A 83 -17.69 9.58 -2.89
C LYS A 83 -16.37 8.81 -2.95
N PRO A 84 -15.46 9.05 -3.92
CA PRO A 84 -14.15 8.41 -3.93
C PRO A 84 -13.40 8.56 -2.61
N LYS A 85 -13.31 9.78 -2.07
CA LYS A 85 -12.63 10.03 -0.79
C LYS A 85 -13.32 9.34 0.40
N MET A 86 -14.64 9.23 0.40
CA MET A 86 -15.36 8.47 1.41
C MET A 86 -15.03 6.97 1.32
N ALA A 87 -14.97 6.40 0.12
CA ALA A 87 -14.60 5.01 -0.10
C ALA A 87 -13.16 4.74 0.37
N HIS A 88 -12.21 5.59 0.00
CA HIS A 88 -10.82 5.50 0.47
C HIS A 88 -10.71 5.60 1.99
N ARG A 89 -11.40 6.57 2.62
CA ARG A 89 -11.40 6.68 4.09
C ARG A 89 -11.94 5.43 4.76
N LYS A 90 -13.01 4.84 4.21
CA LYS A 90 -13.59 3.61 4.71
C LYS A 90 -12.61 2.44 4.57
N PHE A 91 -11.90 2.35 3.45
CA PHE A 91 -10.81 1.39 3.25
C PHE A 91 -9.75 1.53 4.34
N VAL A 92 -9.22 2.74 4.56
CA VAL A 92 -8.19 2.99 5.59
C VAL A 92 -8.69 2.58 6.98
N THR A 93 -9.95 2.92 7.33
CA THR A 93 -10.53 2.52 8.61
C THR A 93 -10.59 0.99 8.77
N ARG A 94 -10.98 0.27 7.72
CA ARG A 94 -11.03 -1.20 7.72
C ARG A 94 -9.63 -1.81 7.81
N LEU A 95 -8.68 -1.27 7.04
CA LEU A 95 -7.28 -1.69 7.04
C LEU A 95 -6.66 -1.63 8.44
N LEU A 96 -6.88 -0.53 9.17
CA LEU A 96 -6.34 -0.34 10.52
C LEU A 96 -6.96 -1.25 11.59
N GLN A 97 -8.07 -1.93 11.27
CA GLN A 97 -8.73 -2.89 12.16
C GLN A 97 -8.36 -4.35 11.89
N VAL A 98 -7.58 -4.61 10.84
CA VAL A 98 -7.19 -5.98 10.48
C VAL A 98 -6.20 -6.53 11.52
N PRO A 99 -6.48 -7.71 12.13
CA PRO A 99 -5.60 -8.32 13.12
C PRO A 99 -4.44 -9.11 12.46
N ALA A 100 -3.69 -8.44 11.57
CA ALA A 100 -2.54 -8.99 10.87
C ALA A 100 -1.52 -7.89 10.58
N HIS A 101 -0.28 -8.27 10.28
CA HIS A 101 0.73 -7.34 9.76
C HIS A 101 0.46 -7.13 8.27
N VAL A 102 0.09 -5.91 7.89
CA VAL A 102 -0.18 -5.59 6.49
C VAL A 102 0.95 -4.73 5.94
N VAL A 103 1.62 -5.25 4.91
CA VAL A 103 2.68 -4.56 4.18
C VAL A 103 2.11 -4.08 2.85
N LEU A 104 2.09 -2.76 2.65
CA LEU A 104 1.58 -2.14 1.44
C LEU A 104 2.75 -1.62 0.59
N CYS A 105 2.92 -2.16 -0.61
CA CYS A 105 3.91 -1.70 -1.56
C CYS A 105 3.28 -0.66 -2.50
N PHE A 106 3.90 0.50 -2.61
CA PHE A 106 3.48 1.56 -3.51
C PHE A 106 4.57 1.86 -4.53
N ARG A 107 4.16 2.15 -5.75
CA ARG A 107 5.03 2.83 -6.71
C ARG A 107 5.24 4.27 -6.24
N ALA A 108 6.42 4.80 -6.47
CA ALA A 108 6.72 6.21 -6.29
C ALA A 108 7.11 6.83 -7.63
N SER A 109 6.77 8.09 -7.82
CA SER A 109 7.18 8.87 -8.99
C SER A 109 8.05 10.03 -8.56
N GLU A 110 9.11 10.27 -9.32
CA GLU A 110 9.91 11.48 -9.17
C GLU A 110 9.16 12.66 -9.80
N LYS A 111 9.02 13.74 -9.05
CA LYS A 111 8.39 14.98 -9.51
C LYS A 111 9.36 16.13 -9.39
N VAL A 112 9.36 16.95 -10.41
CA VAL A 112 10.16 18.17 -10.47
C VAL A 112 9.26 19.39 -10.58
N GLU A 113 9.77 20.55 -10.18
CA GLU A 113 9.13 21.84 -10.38
C GLU A 113 10.11 22.85 -10.98
N MET A 114 9.58 23.80 -11.72
CA MET A 114 10.38 24.88 -12.27
C MET A 114 10.34 26.07 -11.30
N VAL A 115 11.49 26.44 -10.80
CA VAL A 115 11.63 27.61 -9.92
C VAL A 115 12.55 28.64 -10.58
N ARG A 116 12.30 29.93 -10.30
CA ARG A 116 13.18 31.00 -10.74
C ARG A 116 14.36 31.10 -9.78
N ASP A 117 15.57 30.98 -10.29
CA ASP A 117 16.78 31.18 -9.49
C ASP A 117 16.88 32.65 -9.06
N PRO A 118 16.96 32.93 -7.78
CA PRO A 118 17.06 34.33 -7.30
C PRO A 118 18.41 34.97 -7.66
N ALA A 119 19.45 34.20 -7.98
CA ALA A 119 20.78 34.74 -8.30
C ALA A 119 20.88 35.26 -9.72
N ASP A 120 20.26 34.58 -10.71
CA ASP A 120 20.42 34.95 -12.13
C ASP A 120 19.08 35.14 -12.86
N GLY A 121 17.97 34.93 -12.16
CA GLY A 121 16.60 35.09 -12.68
C GLY A 121 16.18 34.02 -13.69
N LYS A 122 16.99 32.99 -13.94
CA LYS A 122 16.71 31.92 -14.88
C LYS A 122 15.81 30.86 -14.25
N MET A 123 15.04 30.17 -15.11
CA MET A 123 14.24 29.02 -14.66
C MET A 123 15.15 27.80 -14.51
N LYS A 124 15.10 27.18 -13.33
CA LYS A 124 15.77 25.92 -13.02
C LYS A 124 14.74 24.84 -12.69
N VAL A 125 15.02 23.63 -13.11
CA VAL A 125 14.28 22.43 -12.73
C VAL A 125 14.88 21.90 -11.45
N VAL A 126 14.06 21.78 -10.40
CA VAL A 126 14.48 21.25 -9.11
C VAL A 126 13.50 20.14 -8.67
N PRO A 127 13.95 19.20 -7.81
CA PRO A 127 13.02 18.25 -7.19
C PRO A 127 11.89 18.99 -6.50
N LYS A 128 10.64 18.56 -6.74
CA LYS A 128 9.49 19.16 -6.10
C LYS A 128 9.54 18.93 -4.59
N ARG A 129 9.37 19.97 -3.80
CA ARG A 129 9.24 19.83 -2.35
C ARG A 129 8.00 19.03 -1.98
N THR A 130 8.15 18.05 -1.11
CA THR A 130 7.09 17.14 -0.67
C THR A 130 6.88 17.24 0.83
N LEU A 131 5.67 16.92 1.27
CA LEU A 131 5.33 16.85 2.70
C LEU A 131 6.09 15.72 3.42
N THR A 132 6.60 14.75 2.67
CA THR A 132 7.38 13.64 3.22
C THR A 132 8.80 14.04 3.61
N GLY A 133 9.27 15.24 3.20
CA GLY A 133 10.66 15.67 3.36
C GLY A 133 11.65 14.94 2.44
N LEU A 134 11.14 14.09 1.54
CA LEU A 134 11.92 13.38 0.53
C LEU A 134 11.69 14.06 -0.82
N ASP A 135 12.36 15.20 -0.99
CA ASP A 135 12.15 16.07 -2.15
C ASP A 135 12.25 15.31 -3.47
N GLY A 136 11.27 15.55 -4.33
CA GLY A 136 11.12 14.90 -5.63
C GLY A 136 10.29 13.61 -5.61
N TRP A 137 10.30 12.81 -4.56
CA TRP A 137 9.62 11.52 -4.54
C TRP A 137 8.23 11.60 -3.94
N VAL A 138 7.23 11.14 -4.70
CA VAL A 138 5.82 11.12 -4.29
C VAL A 138 5.25 9.73 -4.47
N PRO A 139 4.69 9.10 -3.43
CA PRO A 139 4.02 7.82 -3.58
C PRO A 139 2.74 7.99 -4.42
N ILE A 140 2.46 7.00 -5.24
CA ILE A 140 1.23 6.95 -6.06
C ILE A 140 0.11 6.38 -5.19
N THR A 141 -0.52 7.27 -4.44
CA THR A 141 -1.64 7.01 -3.54
C THR A 141 -2.26 8.32 -3.06
N GLU A 142 -3.28 8.25 -2.19
CA GLU A 142 -3.76 9.43 -1.45
C GLU A 142 -2.64 9.97 -0.55
N LYS A 143 -2.45 11.28 -0.59
CA LYS A 143 -1.29 11.97 0.01
C LYS A 143 -1.11 11.77 1.52
N ASN A 144 -2.21 11.47 2.25
CA ASN A 144 -2.16 11.31 3.69
C ASN A 144 -1.95 9.84 4.12
N LEU A 145 -2.16 8.89 3.21
CA LEU A 145 -2.08 7.46 3.56
C LEU A 145 -0.73 7.06 4.18
N PRO A 146 0.43 7.53 3.74
CA PRO A 146 1.71 7.22 4.40
C PRO A 146 1.77 7.63 5.88
N TYR A 147 0.99 8.62 6.30
CA TYR A 147 0.95 9.08 7.69
C TYR A 147 -0.05 8.31 8.55
N GLU A 148 -1.01 7.61 7.96
CA GLU A 148 -1.93 6.73 8.68
C GLU A 148 -1.27 5.39 9.06
N LEU A 149 -0.29 4.93 8.29
CA LEU A 149 0.43 3.68 8.55
C LEU A 149 1.36 3.80 9.75
N THR A 150 1.69 2.68 10.39
CA THR A 150 2.60 2.63 11.56
C THR A 150 4.01 3.05 11.18
N ILE A 151 4.52 2.51 10.07
CA ILE A 151 5.84 2.80 9.51
C ILE A 151 5.65 3.04 8.01
N SER A 152 6.34 4.05 7.47
CA SER A 152 6.35 4.33 6.03
C SER A 152 7.77 4.67 5.58
N LEU A 153 8.23 3.97 4.57
CA LEU A 153 9.60 4.03 4.07
C LEU A 153 9.59 4.25 2.55
N LEU A 154 10.58 4.96 2.05
CA LEU A 154 10.89 5.05 0.63
C LEU A 154 12.17 4.24 0.34
N LEU A 155 12.13 3.45 -0.72
CA LEU A 155 13.28 2.77 -1.28
C LEU A 155 13.57 3.39 -2.66
N THR A 156 14.79 3.85 -2.87
CA THR A 156 15.18 4.57 -4.08
C THR A 156 16.25 3.79 -4.87
N PRO A 157 16.33 3.98 -6.19
CA PRO A 157 17.29 3.24 -7.04
C PRO A 157 18.77 3.56 -6.75
N ASP A 158 19.06 4.74 -6.18
CA ASP A 158 20.41 5.16 -5.81
C ASP A 158 20.98 4.38 -4.61
N ALA A 159 20.10 3.81 -3.77
CA ALA A 159 20.48 2.96 -2.64
C ALA A 159 19.46 1.80 -2.49
N PRO A 160 19.53 0.77 -3.35
CA PRO A 160 18.57 -0.30 -3.39
C PRO A 160 18.42 -1.01 -2.03
N GLY A 161 17.18 -1.12 -1.56
CA GLY A 161 16.85 -1.76 -0.29
C GLY A 161 17.14 -0.93 0.97
N VAL A 162 17.88 0.18 0.88
CA VAL A 162 18.18 1.07 2.02
C VAL A 162 16.99 2.02 2.25
N PRO A 163 16.33 1.97 3.41
CA PRO A 163 15.11 2.72 3.64
C PRO A 163 15.38 4.19 3.98
N LYS A 164 14.63 5.07 3.33
CA LYS A 164 14.52 6.49 3.69
C LYS A 164 13.18 6.68 4.41
N PRO A 165 13.16 7.09 5.70
CA PRO A 165 11.92 7.13 6.46
C PRO A 165 11.02 8.29 6.01
N ILE A 166 9.75 8.00 5.73
CA ILE A 166 8.66 8.98 5.59
C ILE A 166 7.98 9.16 6.95
N LYS A 167 7.68 8.05 7.62
CA LYS A 167 7.17 8.01 8.98
C LYS A 167 7.86 6.90 9.75
N LEU A 168 8.60 7.26 10.78
CA LEU A 168 9.29 6.33 11.67
C LEU A 168 9.38 6.93 13.06
N GLN A 169 8.67 6.32 14.00
CA GLN A 169 8.70 6.73 15.41
C GLN A 169 9.93 6.17 16.12
N GLU A 170 10.35 6.79 17.21
CA GLU A 170 11.57 6.42 17.94
C GLU A 170 11.57 4.96 18.41
N GLN A 171 10.42 4.43 18.85
CA GLN A 171 10.31 3.03 19.28
C GLN A 171 10.57 2.01 18.17
N HIS A 172 10.45 2.40 16.89
CA HIS A 172 10.67 1.52 15.74
C HIS A 172 12.08 1.62 15.15
N ARG A 173 12.84 2.69 15.51
CA ARG A 173 14.20 2.91 14.98
C ARG A 173 15.17 1.76 15.24
N PRO A 174 15.17 1.11 16.44
CA PRO A 174 16.09 0.01 16.69
C PRO A 174 15.94 -1.19 15.76
N PHE A 175 14.78 -1.34 15.12
CA PHE A 175 14.46 -2.48 14.26
C PHE A 175 14.71 -2.21 12.77
N LEU A 176 14.87 -0.94 12.40
CA LEU A 176 14.99 -0.53 11.00
C LEU A 176 16.37 0.08 10.74
N PRO A 177 17.25 -0.63 10.03
CA PRO A 177 18.52 -0.05 9.59
C PRO A 177 18.25 1.06 8.58
N LEU A 178 18.88 2.22 8.75
CA LEU A 178 18.77 3.35 7.81
C LEU A 178 20.04 3.52 6.95
N ASP A 179 21.04 2.68 7.19
CA ASP A 179 22.36 2.73 6.57
C ASP A 179 22.69 1.48 5.72
N LYS A 180 21.82 0.49 5.76
CA LYS A 180 21.96 -0.77 5.00
C LYS A 180 20.60 -1.28 4.50
N PRO A 181 20.57 -2.20 3.55
CA PRO A 181 19.32 -2.80 3.07
C PRO A 181 18.52 -3.48 4.19
N ILE A 182 17.19 -3.39 4.08
CA ILE A 182 16.26 -4.15 4.92
C ILE A 182 16.50 -5.65 4.66
N SER A 183 16.55 -6.45 5.73
CA SER A 183 16.78 -7.89 5.69
C SER A 183 15.70 -8.65 6.45
N GLU A 184 15.77 -9.96 6.42
CA GLU A 184 14.90 -10.85 7.22
C GLU A 184 15.02 -10.56 8.72
N GLU A 185 16.22 -10.21 9.22
CA GLU A 185 16.46 -9.81 10.61
C GLU A 185 15.59 -8.62 11.03
N THR A 186 15.33 -7.67 10.10
CA THR A 186 14.43 -6.55 10.32
C THR A 186 12.99 -7.04 10.54
N GLY A 187 12.55 -8.00 9.73
CA GLY A 187 11.23 -8.62 9.87
C GLY A 187 11.06 -9.34 11.19
N GLU A 188 12.07 -10.12 11.60
CA GLU A 188 12.08 -10.82 12.90
C GLU A 188 12.02 -9.84 14.08
N ALA A 189 12.82 -8.77 14.03
CA ALA A 189 12.84 -7.75 15.07
C ALA A 189 11.49 -7.03 15.20
N LEU A 190 10.85 -6.69 14.08
CA LEU A 190 9.50 -6.11 14.05
C LEU A 190 8.44 -7.09 14.59
N ALA A 191 8.52 -8.35 14.24
CA ALA A 191 7.61 -9.37 14.75
C ALA A 191 7.74 -9.56 16.26
N LYS A 192 8.95 -9.60 16.79
CA LYS A 192 9.22 -9.66 18.24
C LYS A 192 8.68 -8.43 18.97
N TRP A 193 8.91 -7.25 18.42
CA TRP A 193 8.37 -6.01 18.99
C TRP A 193 6.83 -6.04 19.01
N ALA A 194 6.19 -6.43 17.93
CA ALA A 194 4.73 -6.48 17.83
C ALA A 194 4.11 -7.52 18.78
N ALA A 195 4.83 -8.58 19.10
CA ALA A 195 4.44 -9.57 20.10
C ALA A 195 4.64 -9.11 21.58
N GLY A 196 4.97 -7.82 21.80
CA GLY A 196 5.17 -7.25 23.14
C GLY A 196 6.53 -7.57 23.76
N GLY A 197 7.53 -7.94 22.96
CA GLY A 197 8.89 -8.27 23.43
C GLY A 197 9.00 -9.59 24.20
N THR A 198 7.91 -10.33 24.36
CA THR A 198 7.95 -11.73 24.76
C THR A 198 8.31 -12.57 23.56
N ASP A 199 9.05 -13.66 23.77
CA ASP A 199 9.28 -14.63 22.69
C ASP A 199 7.94 -14.95 22.05
N ALA A 200 7.80 -14.66 20.74
CA ALA A 200 6.58 -14.96 20.03
C ALA A 200 6.22 -16.42 20.37
N PRO A 201 4.98 -16.72 20.79
CA PRO A 201 4.60 -18.09 21.04
C PRO A 201 4.92 -18.87 19.77
N GLN A 202 5.88 -19.78 19.87
CA GLN A 202 6.10 -20.74 18.79
C GLN A 202 4.73 -21.36 18.52
N PRO A 203 4.28 -21.49 17.27
CA PRO A 203 3.02 -22.13 16.96
C PRO A 203 3.07 -23.49 17.67
N ALA A 204 2.20 -23.63 18.67
CA ALA A 204 2.14 -24.82 19.48
C ALA A 204 1.92 -26.00 18.54
N ASN A 205 2.92 -26.87 18.50
CA ASN A 205 2.99 -28.13 17.80
C ASN A 205 3.04 -28.06 16.27
N GLY A 206 4.11 -28.68 15.78
CA GLY A 206 4.33 -29.17 14.42
C GLY A 206 3.18 -29.96 13.79
N ARG A 207 2.04 -29.31 13.66
CA ARG A 207 1.09 -29.64 12.62
C ARG A 207 1.74 -29.08 11.35
N ARG A 208 2.31 -29.96 10.52
CA ARG A 208 2.39 -29.69 9.10
C ARG A 208 1.05 -29.09 8.74
N ARG A 209 1.04 -27.79 8.43
CA ARG A 209 -0.13 -27.16 7.84
C ARG A 209 -0.46 -27.99 6.61
N SER A 210 -1.64 -28.55 6.58
CA SER A 210 -2.23 -29.00 5.32
C SER A 210 -2.08 -27.83 4.36
N PRO A 211 -1.76 -28.06 3.08
CA PRO A 211 -1.68 -26.97 2.11
C PRO A 211 -2.94 -26.14 2.29
N ALA A 212 -2.74 -24.84 2.54
CA ALA A 212 -3.83 -23.91 2.75
C ALA A 212 -4.81 -24.11 1.58
N PRO A 213 -6.12 -24.13 1.85
CA PRO A 213 -7.08 -24.25 0.76
C PRO A 213 -6.73 -23.14 -0.23
N LYS A 214 -6.49 -23.51 -1.48
CA LYS A 214 -6.14 -22.57 -2.54
C LYS A 214 -7.14 -21.42 -2.43
N LEU A 215 -6.63 -20.20 -2.24
CA LEU A 215 -7.38 -18.93 -2.29
C LEU A 215 -7.98 -18.80 -3.70
N THR A 216 -8.94 -19.64 -4.07
CA THR A 216 -9.15 -19.91 -5.46
C THR A 216 -10.33 -19.13 -6.00
N SER A 217 -11.46 -19.45 -5.88
CA SER A 217 -12.58 -18.87 -6.63
C SER A 217 -13.39 -17.87 -5.79
N GLU A 218 -13.49 -18.14 -4.50
CA GLU A 218 -14.36 -17.34 -3.62
C GLU A 218 -13.90 -15.90 -3.40
N LEU A 219 -12.58 -15.66 -3.29
CA LEU A 219 -12.05 -14.28 -3.21
C LEU A 219 -12.22 -13.53 -4.53
N LEU A 220 -12.03 -14.23 -5.64
CA LEU A 220 -12.24 -13.66 -6.97
C LEU A 220 -13.73 -13.37 -7.23
N GLU A 221 -14.61 -14.26 -6.79
CA GLU A 221 -16.06 -14.06 -6.89
C GLU A 221 -16.56 -12.97 -5.93
N LEU A 222 -16.00 -12.88 -4.71
CA LEU A 222 -16.34 -11.84 -3.76
C LEU A 222 -15.88 -10.45 -4.26
N ALA A 223 -14.65 -10.35 -4.76
CA ALA A 223 -14.14 -9.12 -5.33
C ALA A 223 -14.91 -8.70 -6.59
N ALA A 224 -15.28 -9.67 -7.44
CA ALA A 224 -16.10 -9.42 -8.63
C ALA A 224 -17.56 -9.09 -8.29
N ALA A 225 -18.13 -9.68 -7.23
CA ALA A 225 -19.49 -9.39 -6.77
C ALA A 225 -19.60 -8.00 -6.12
N MET A 226 -18.55 -7.53 -5.45
CA MET A 226 -18.53 -6.20 -4.83
C MET A 226 -18.32 -5.08 -5.85
N GLY A 227 -17.66 -5.35 -6.98
CA GLY A 227 -17.52 -4.40 -8.08
C GLY A 227 -18.78 -4.22 -8.95
N LYS A 228 -19.81 -5.03 -8.72
CA LYS A 228 -21.08 -4.99 -9.49
C LYS A 228 -22.27 -4.41 -8.73
N ARG A 229 -22.08 -3.95 -7.49
CA ARG A 229 -23.14 -3.32 -6.69
C ARG A 229 -23.01 -1.80 -6.80
N ASP A 230 -23.71 -1.24 -7.76
CA ASP A 230 -24.24 0.13 -7.79
C ASP A 230 -25.75 0.08 -7.94
#